data_ab951467dff455af41bfd2758bb44403
#
_entry.id   ab951467dff455af41bfd2758bb44403
#
_cell.length_a   1.000
_cell.length_b   1.000
_cell.length_c   1.000
_cell.angle_alpha   90.00
_cell.angle_beta   90.00
_cell.angle_gamma   90.00
#
_symmetry.space_group_name_H-M   'P 1'
#
loop_
_entity.id
_entity.type
_entity.pdbx_description
1 polymer ?
#
loop_
_entity_poly.entity_id
_entity_poly.type
_entity_poly.pdbx_seq_one_letter_code
_entity_poly.pdbx_strand_id
1 'polypeptide(L)'
;HRGHGRSEGKRCHVTSFEEYIADEKQFADEIIKSNFPDLPVFLLGHSMGSLIAMHYAERYPNDIRSLVLSGTGAGPGPAIPKALHFLTRIASRLIPGVHIKSPLPPEFISRDPEVVKAYVEDPLVYDVITPRLGEQMWTYNAIGYDNAGKITMPTLIQYGTEDTSFSGQNDFFRAVGASDKTIKAYEGFRHEVYNELPPARARALADLHAWLDNHL
;
A
#
# COMPACT_ATOMS: atom_id res chain seq x y z
N HIS A 1 -3.29 5.45 -10.46
CA HIS A 1 -4.41 4.50 -10.29
C HIS A 1 -5.73 5.16 -10.63
N ARG A 2 -6.68 4.39 -11.22
CA ARG A 2 -8.04 4.86 -11.50
C ARG A 2 -8.67 5.47 -10.25
N GLY A 3 -9.42 6.57 -10.43
CA GLY A 3 -10.07 7.27 -9.34
C GLY A 3 -9.16 8.08 -8.41
N HIS A 4 -7.86 8.19 -8.69
CA HIS A 4 -6.91 8.96 -7.88
C HIS A 4 -6.09 9.94 -8.72
N GLY A 5 -5.73 11.05 -8.11
CA GLY A 5 -4.91 12.07 -8.74
C GLY A 5 -5.52 12.58 -10.07
N ARG A 6 -4.74 12.54 -11.14
CA ARG A 6 -5.14 12.95 -12.50
C ARG A 6 -5.74 11.83 -13.34
N SER A 7 -5.71 10.59 -12.84
CA SER A 7 -6.30 9.45 -13.56
C SER A 7 -7.81 9.56 -13.64
N GLU A 8 -8.38 8.98 -14.68
CA GLU A 8 -9.82 8.90 -14.88
C GLU A 8 -10.51 8.00 -13.85
N GLY A 9 -11.82 7.94 -13.92
CA GLY A 9 -12.66 7.13 -13.05
C GLY A 9 -13.28 7.92 -11.89
N LYS A 10 -14.20 7.28 -11.20
CA LYS A 10 -14.87 7.84 -10.04
C LYS A 10 -13.88 7.97 -8.87
N ARG A 11 -13.86 9.15 -8.24
CA ARG A 11 -12.90 9.43 -7.15
C ARG A 11 -13.05 8.47 -5.99
N CYS A 12 -11.91 7.92 -5.52
CA CYS A 12 -11.81 6.99 -4.37
C CYS A 12 -12.83 5.84 -4.44
N HIS A 13 -13.04 5.32 -5.66
CA HIS A 13 -13.99 4.25 -5.94
C HIS A 13 -13.42 3.23 -6.91
N VAL A 14 -13.75 1.99 -6.68
CA VAL A 14 -13.49 0.85 -7.58
C VAL A 14 -14.64 -0.14 -7.45
N THR A 15 -15.00 -0.84 -8.51
CA THR A 15 -16.03 -1.88 -8.45
C THR A 15 -15.49 -3.15 -7.81
N SER A 16 -14.25 -3.50 -8.16
CA SER A 16 -13.47 -4.60 -7.61
C SER A 16 -12.01 -4.20 -7.48
N PHE A 17 -11.34 -4.62 -6.43
CA PHE A 17 -9.90 -4.39 -6.23
C PHE A 17 -9.05 -5.02 -7.35
N GLU A 18 -9.60 -6.05 -8.03
CA GLU A 18 -9.01 -6.67 -9.22
C GLU A 18 -8.69 -5.66 -10.33
N GLU A 19 -9.47 -4.58 -10.43
CA GLU A 19 -9.26 -3.54 -11.43
C GLU A 19 -7.92 -2.81 -11.21
N TYR A 20 -7.50 -2.59 -9.96
CA TYR A 20 -6.20 -2.01 -9.66
C TYR A 20 -5.04 -2.93 -10.02
N ILE A 21 -5.21 -4.23 -9.77
CA ILE A 21 -4.17 -5.22 -10.07
C ILE A 21 -4.04 -5.40 -11.58
N ALA A 22 -5.17 -5.37 -12.31
CA ALA A 22 -5.18 -5.42 -13.76
C ALA A 22 -4.55 -4.15 -14.40
N ASP A 23 -4.84 -2.96 -13.84
CA ASP A 23 -4.21 -1.71 -14.29
C ASP A 23 -2.68 -1.75 -14.10
N GLU A 24 -2.21 -2.26 -12.96
CA GLU A 24 -0.78 -2.43 -12.70
C GLU A 24 -0.13 -3.42 -13.67
N LYS A 25 -0.82 -4.54 -13.95
CA LYS A 25 -0.34 -5.53 -14.93
C LYS A 25 -0.27 -4.93 -16.33
N GLN A 26 -1.29 -4.20 -16.74
CA GLN A 26 -1.30 -3.52 -18.03
C GLN A 26 -0.15 -2.50 -18.13
N PHE A 27 0.06 -1.69 -17.09
CA PHE A 27 1.16 -0.73 -17.04
C PHE A 27 2.52 -1.42 -17.13
N ALA A 28 2.70 -2.52 -16.40
CA ALA A 28 3.94 -3.30 -16.43
C ALA A 28 4.21 -3.87 -17.83
N ASP A 29 3.21 -4.43 -18.50
CA ASP A 29 3.38 -5.04 -19.83
C ASP A 29 3.54 -3.99 -20.93
N GLU A 30 2.66 -2.99 -20.99
CA GLU A 30 2.63 -2.03 -22.11
C GLU A 30 3.67 -0.93 -21.98
N ILE A 31 4.07 -0.56 -20.77
CA ILE A 31 4.99 0.56 -20.55
C ILE A 31 6.36 0.07 -20.09
N ILE A 32 6.41 -0.71 -18.99
CA ILE A 32 7.72 -1.06 -18.40
C ILE A 32 8.47 -2.05 -19.30
N LYS A 33 7.88 -3.21 -19.59
CA LYS A 33 8.53 -4.26 -20.38
C LYS A 33 8.78 -3.84 -21.82
N SER A 34 7.88 -3.05 -22.40
CA SER A 34 8.02 -2.58 -23.79
C SER A 34 9.16 -1.56 -23.96
N ASN A 35 9.40 -0.70 -22.96
CA ASN A 35 10.42 0.33 -23.03
C ASN A 35 11.75 -0.09 -22.39
N PHE A 36 11.72 -1.05 -21.43
CA PHE A 36 12.88 -1.47 -20.65
C PHE A 36 12.97 -3.00 -20.52
N PRO A 37 12.99 -3.75 -21.65
CA PRO A 37 12.88 -5.22 -21.64
C PRO A 37 14.00 -5.93 -20.89
N ASP A 38 15.19 -5.32 -20.83
CA ASP A 38 16.41 -5.93 -20.27
C ASP A 38 16.72 -5.44 -18.84
N LEU A 39 15.90 -4.54 -18.27
CA LEU A 39 16.15 -4.01 -16.94
C LEU A 39 15.40 -4.78 -15.85
N PRO A 40 16.02 -5.00 -14.69
CA PRO A 40 15.32 -5.57 -13.55
C PRO A 40 14.25 -4.60 -13.04
N VAL A 41 13.05 -5.11 -12.75
CA VAL A 41 11.93 -4.32 -12.25
C VAL A 41 11.81 -4.53 -10.75
N PHE A 42 11.85 -3.43 -9.99
CA PHE A 42 11.57 -3.39 -8.57
C PHE A 42 10.19 -2.77 -8.35
N LEU A 43 9.31 -3.47 -7.65
CA LEU A 43 7.97 -2.97 -7.37
C LEU A 43 7.89 -2.43 -5.95
N LEU A 44 7.59 -1.13 -5.82
CA LEU A 44 7.36 -0.50 -4.53
C LEU A 44 5.88 -0.11 -4.39
N GLY A 45 5.24 -0.59 -3.33
CA GLY A 45 3.87 -0.22 -2.96
C GLY A 45 3.82 0.46 -1.60
N HIS A 46 3.08 1.59 -1.53
CA HIS A 46 2.83 2.31 -0.28
C HIS A 46 1.34 2.33 0.05
N SER A 47 0.98 2.11 1.32
CA SER A 47 -0.41 2.16 1.81
C SER A 47 -1.34 1.25 0.98
N MET A 48 -2.41 1.77 0.40
CA MET A 48 -3.26 1.02 -0.54
C MET A 48 -2.44 0.42 -1.69
N GLY A 49 -1.42 1.12 -2.18
CA GLY A 49 -0.49 0.62 -3.18
C GLY A 49 0.29 -0.61 -2.71
N SER A 50 0.51 -0.78 -1.41
CA SER A 50 1.13 -2.00 -0.87
C SER A 50 0.24 -3.23 -1.03
N LEU A 51 -1.09 -3.08 -0.92
CA LEU A 51 -2.03 -4.17 -1.21
C LEU A 51 -2.01 -4.53 -2.70
N ILE A 52 -1.96 -3.53 -3.58
CA ILE A 52 -1.88 -3.75 -5.04
C ILE A 52 -0.58 -4.50 -5.37
N ALA A 53 0.56 -4.00 -4.88
CA ALA A 53 1.87 -4.57 -5.13
C ALA A 53 2.00 -6.01 -4.58
N MET A 54 1.45 -6.29 -3.42
CA MET A 54 1.42 -7.61 -2.81
C MET A 54 0.65 -8.61 -3.70
N HIS A 55 -0.57 -8.25 -4.13
CA HIS A 55 -1.36 -9.10 -5.01
C HIS A 55 -0.77 -9.23 -6.42
N TYR A 56 -0.09 -8.20 -6.91
CA TYR A 56 0.68 -8.29 -8.14
C TYR A 56 1.81 -9.31 -8.01
N ALA A 57 2.60 -9.20 -6.95
CA ALA A 57 3.75 -10.08 -6.68
C ALA A 57 3.35 -11.55 -6.53
N GLU A 58 2.23 -11.84 -5.84
CA GLU A 58 1.73 -13.21 -5.69
C GLU A 58 1.29 -13.83 -7.03
N ARG A 59 0.77 -13.02 -7.97
CA ARG A 59 0.21 -13.51 -9.25
C ARG A 59 1.22 -13.51 -10.38
N TYR A 60 2.13 -12.56 -10.37
CA TYR A 60 3.10 -12.33 -11.43
C TYR A 60 4.55 -12.32 -10.88
N PRO A 61 4.96 -13.38 -10.17
CA PRO A 61 6.26 -13.40 -9.48
C PRO A 61 7.47 -13.27 -10.40
N ASN A 62 7.29 -13.59 -11.70
CA ASN A 62 8.36 -13.49 -12.70
C ASN A 62 8.46 -12.11 -13.34
N ASP A 63 7.54 -11.20 -13.05
CA ASP A 63 7.51 -9.86 -13.64
C ASP A 63 8.40 -8.87 -12.88
N ILE A 64 8.73 -9.18 -11.64
CA ILE A 64 9.49 -8.31 -10.76
C ILE A 64 10.68 -9.03 -10.15
N ARG A 65 11.78 -8.30 -10.01
CA ARG A 65 13.00 -8.76 -9.35
C ARG A 65 12.82 -8.85 -7.84
N SER A 66 12.17 -7.85 -7.27
CA SER A 66 11.93 -7.78 -5.84
C SER A 66 10.75 -6.86 -5.48
N LEU A 67 10.26 -6.99 -4.25
CA LEU A 67 9.10 -6.27 -3.72
C LEU A 67 9.49 -5.40 -2.53
N VAL A 68 9.04 -4.15 -2.53
CA VAL A 68 9.16 -3.24 -1.38
C VAL A 68 7.76 -2.82 -0.94
N LEU A 69 7.45 -2.98 0.34
CA LEU A 69 6.17 -2.59 0.93
C LEU A 69 6.41 -1.54 2.02
N SER A 70 5.81 -0.37 1.87
CA SER A 70 5.92 0.74 2.81
C SER A 70 4.56 1.10 3.40
N GLY A 71 4.49 1.32 4.72
CA GLY A 71 3.22 1.62 5.39
C GLY A 71 2.15 0.59 5.00
N THR A 72 2.53 -0.70 5.04
CA THR A 72 1.73 -1.77 4.46
C THR A 72 0.46 -2.02 5.27
N GLY A 73 -0.64 -2.18 4.55
CA GLY A 73 -1.90 -2.67 5.08
C GLY A 73 -1.98 -4.20 5.23
N ALA A 74 -0.89 -4.92 4.94
CA ALA A 74 -0.85 -6.37 5.05
C ALA A 74 -0.77 -6.79 6.52
N GLY A 75 -1.80 -7.49 6.96
CA GLY A 75 -1.94 -7.94 8.34
C GLY A 75 -3.41 -7.94 8.76
N PRO A 76 -3.72 -8.32 9.99
CA PRO A 76 -5.11 -8.35 10.48
C PRO A 76 -5.78 -6.96 10.52
N GLY A 77 -5.09 -5.91 10.10
CA GLY A 77 -5.61 -4.54 10.04
C GLY A 77 -5.81 -3.91 11.43
N PRO A 78 -6.18 -2.64 11.52
CA PRO A 78 -6.65 -2.07 12.76
C PRO A 78 -7.85 -2.87 13.21
N ALA A 79 -7.99 -3.12 14.52
CA ALA A 79 -9.12 -3.83 15.09
C ALA A 79 -10.42 -3.03 14.83
N ILE A 80 -10.98 -3.20 13.64
CA ILE A 80 -12.23 -2.55 13.26
C ILE A 80 -13.35 -3.31 13.96
N PRO A 81 -14.23 -2.60 14.69
CA PRO A 81 -15.36 -3.24 15.33
C PRO A 81 -16.17 -4.08 14.33
N LYS A 82 -16.49 -5.32 14.69
CA LYS A 82 -17.24 -6.23 13.81
C LYS A 82 -18.54 -5.60 13.27
N ALA A 83 -19.19 -4.77 14.07
CA ALA A 83 -20.38 -4.03 13.67
C ALA A 83 -20.08 -3.05 12.52
N LEU A 84 -18.96 -2.31 12.58
CA LEU A 84 -18.56 -1.38 11.51
C LEU A 84 -18.22 -2.13 10.22
N HIS A 85 -17.53 -3.26 10.34
CA HIS A 85 -17.23 -4.12 9.18
C HIS A 85 -18.52 -4.63 8.51
N PHE A 86 -19.49 -5.07 9.31
CA PHE A 86 -20.81 -5.51 8.82
C PHE A 86 -21.58 -4.37 8.14
N LEU A 87 -21.63 -3.18 8.76
CA LEU A 87 -22.29 -2.01 8.18
C LEU A 87 -21.63 -1.57 6.86
N THR A 88 -20.32 -1.57 6.79
CA THR A 88 -19.61 -1.23 5.54
C THR A 88 -19.91 -2.25 4.42
N ARG A 89 -20.05 -3.53 4.76
CA ARG A 89 -20.46 -4.56 3.80
C ARG A 89 -21.86 -4.33 3.24
N ILE A 90 -22.79 -3.89 4.08
CA ILE A 90 -24.14 -3.51 3.65
C ILE A 90 -24.08 -2.26 2.78
N ALA A 91 -23.40 -1.20 3.25
CA ALA A 91 -23.24 0.04 2.50
C ALA A 91 -22.57 -0.17 1.15
N SER A 92 -21.56 -1.04 1.08
CA SER A 92 -20.88 -1.45 -0.15
C SER A 92 -21.83 -2.06 -1.20
N ARG A 93 -22.96 -2.63 -0.78
CA ARG A 93 -23.97 -3.21 -1.69
C ARG A 93 -25.06 -2.21 -2.06
N LEU A 94 -25.52 -1.40 -1.09
CA LEU A 94 -26.65 -0.52 -1.28
C LEU A 94 -26.27 0.86 -1.83
N ILE A 95 -25.15 1.39 -1.38
CA ILE A 95 -24.65 2.74 -1.74
C ILE A 95 -23.15 2.70 -2.07
N PRO A 96 -22.69 1.82 -2.99
CA PRO A 96 -21.27 1.50 -3.21
C PRO A 96 -20.41 2.72 -3.53
N GLY A 97 -20.99 3.71 -4.17
CA GLY A 97 -20.26 4.85 -4.70
C GLY A 97 -20.52 6.17 -3.97
N VAL A 98 -21.16 6.18 -2.80
CA VAL A 98 -21.32 7.40 -2.00
C VAL A 98 -19.98 7.75 -1.37
N HIS A 99 -19.57 9.02 -1.45
CA HIS A 99 -18.37 9.50 -0.78
C HIS A 99 -18.64 9.72 0.71
N ILE A 100 -17.80 9.12 1.53
CA ILE A 100 -17.78 9.28 2.99
C ILE A 100 -16.45 9.89 3.35
N LYS A 101 -16.43 10.86 4.25
CA LYS A 101 -15.19 11.46 4.73
C LYS A 101 -14.28 10.38 5.35
N SER A 102 -12.99 10.41 5.00
CA SER A 102 -12.00 9.51 5.57
C SER A 102 -11.96 9.67 7.11
N PRO A 103 -11.96 8.58 7.87
CA PRO A 103 -11.84 8.64 9.32
C PRO A 103 -10.41 8.95 9.80
N LEU A 104 -9.43 8.94 8.90
CA LEU A 104 -8.02 9.14 9.26
C LEU A 104 -7.73 10.65 9.33
N PRO A 105 -7.22 11.15 10.47
CA PRO A 105 -6.80 12.55 10.57
C PRO A 105 -5.54 12.76 9.71
N PRO A 106 -5.37 13.92 9.06
CA PRO A 106 -4.22 14.16 8.18
C PRO A 106 -2.85 13.94 8.85
N GLU A 107 -2.76 14.17 10.14
CA GLU A 107 -1.54 14.03 10.93
C GLU A 107 -1.04 12.58 11.00
N PHE A 108 -1.87 11.61 10.64
CA PHE A 108 -1.43 10.19 10.66
C PHE A 108 -0.28 9.90 9.69
N ILE A 109 -0.12 10.72 8.63
CA ILE A 109 0.87 10.45 7.58
C ILE A 109 2.30 10.70 8.03
N SER A 110 2.56 11.82 8.75
CA SER A 110 3.91 12.27 9.09
C SER A 110 3.91 13.14 10.36
N ARG A 111 5.05 13.21 11.03
CA ARG A 111 5.32 14.17 12.10
C ARG A 111 5.78 15.53 11.57
N ASP A 112 6.15 15.61 10.29
CA ASP A 112 6.54 16.84 9.63
C ASP A 112 5.29 17.69 9.30
N PRO A 113 5.09 18.85 9.94
CA PRO A 113 3.90 19.68 9.72
C PRO A 113 3.82 20.23 8.30
N GLU A 114 4.97 20.42 7.62
CA GLU A 114 4.96 20.88 6.21
C GLU A 114 4.45 19.79 5.27
N VAL A 115 4.77 18.52 5.54
CA VAL A 115 4.22 17.38 4.80
C VAL A 115 2.71 17.27 5.02
N VAL A 116 2.26 17.37 6.26
CA VAL A 116 0.83 17.32 6.60
C VAL A 116 0.08 18.47 5.92
N LYS A 117 0.63 19.68 5.95
CA LYS A 117 0.05 20.85 5.28
C LYS A 117 -0.04 20.63 3.77
N ALA A 118 1.05 20.19 3.13
CA ALA A 118 1.07 19.92 1.69
C ALA A 118 0.03 18.85 1.31
N TYR A 119 -0.12 17.81 2.12
CA TYR A 119 -1.13 16.76 1.91
C TYR A 119 -2.56 17.31 1.94
N VAL A 120 -2.87 18.18 2.89
CA VAL A 120 -4.21 18.79 3.02
C VAL A 120 -4.51 19.80 1.89
N GLU A 121 -3.50 20.52 1.43
CA GLU A 121 -3.64 21.56 0.41
C GLU A 121 -3.55 21.02 -1.03
N ASP A 122 -3.11 19.77 -1.23
CA ASP A 122 -2.99 19.18 -2.57
C ASP A 122 -4.37 18.85 -3.17
N PRO A 123 -4.78 19.49 -4.26
CA PRO A 123 -6.06 19.22 -4.92
C PRO A 123 -6.16 17.83 -5.55
N LEU A 124 -5.07 17.08 -5.61
CA LEU A 124 -5.04 15.70 -6.11
C LEU A 124 -5.21 14.65 -5.00
N VAL A 125 -5.18 15.08 -3.75
CA VAL A 125 -5.46 14.26 -2.57
C VAL A 125 -6.92 14.40 -2.18
N TYR A 126 -7.59 13.29 -1.92
CA TYR A 126 -9.01 13.26 -1.56
C TYR A 126 -9.19 12.74 -0.14
N ASP A 127 -9.90 13.50 0.69
CA ASP A 127 -10.22 13.13 2.08
C ASP A 127 -11.49 12.28 2.19
N VAL A 128 -11.81 11.54 1.13
CA VAL A 128 -13.02 10.70 1.05
C VAL A 128 -12.67 9.27 0.67
N ILE A 129 -13.57 8.37 1.02
CA ILE A 129 -13.55 6.97 0.59
C ILE A 129 -14.97 6.52 0.27
N THR A 130 -15.12 5.59 -0.66
CA THR A 130 -16.44 4.97 -0.88
C THR A 130 -16.58 3.68 -0.08
N PRO A 131 -17.79 3.27 0.35
CA PRO A 131 -18.01 2.00 1.04
C PRO A 131 -17.50 0.80 0.25
N ARG A 132 -17.59 0.86 -1.09
CA ARG A 132 -17.07 -0.20 -1.94
C ARG A 132 -15.54 -0.28 -1.84
N LEU A 133 -14.82 0.83 -1.96
CA LEU A 133 -13.37 0.81 -1.86
C LEU A 133 -12.91 0.33 -0.49
N GLY A 134 -13.52 0.83 0.60
CA GLY A 134 -13.17 0.40 1.96
C GLY A 134 -13.39 -1.10 2.17
N GLU A 135 -14.52 -1.65 1.75
CA GLU A 135 -14.84 -3.08 1.84
C GLU A 135 -13.85 -3.92 1.01
N GLN A 136 -13.52 -3.47 -0.19
CA GLN A 136 -12.56 -4.15 -1.05
C GLN A 136 -11.14 -4.14 -0.47
N MET A 137 -10.68 -3.03 0.09
CA MET A 137 -9.38 -2.96 0.77
C MET A 137 -9.30 -3.95 1.93
N TRP A 138 -10.33 -4.07 2.75
CA TRP A 138 -10.33 -5.04 3.86
C TRP A 138 -10.34 -6.48 3.38
N THR A 139 -11.14 -6.77 2.36
CA THR A 139 -11.23 -8.12 1.79
C THR A 139 -9.88 -8.53 1.20
N TYR A 140 -9.26 -7.65 0.41
CA TYR A 140 -7.98 -7.93 -0.23
C TYR A 140 -6.80 -7.91 0.74
N ASN A 141 -6.88 -7.13 1.83
CA ASN A 141 -5.92 -7.25 2.91
C ASN A 141 -5.90 -8.66 3.54
N ALA A 142 -7.08 -9.20 3.84
CA ALA A 142 -7.19 -10.55 4.40
C ALA A 142 -6.70 -11.63 3.41
N ILE A 143 -7.13 -11.55 2.13
CA ILE A 143 -6.69 -12.49 1.07
C ILE A 143 -5.17 -12.43 0.89
N GLY A 144 -4.58 -11.23 0.87
CA GLY A 144 -3.15 -11.06 0.72
C GLY A 144 -2.35 -11.59 1.91
N TYR A 145 -2.88 -11.47 3.12
CA TYR A 145 -2.30 -12.09 4.30
C TYR A 145 -2.32 -13.62 4.19
N ASP A 146 -3.46 -14.21 3.83
CA ASP A 146 -3.61 -15.66 3.66
C ASP A 146 -2.71 -16.20 2.53
N ASN A 147 -2.43 -15.41 1.52
CA ASN A 147 -1.60 -15.74 0.37
C ASN A 147 -0.13 -15.33 0.51
N ALA A 148 0.28 -14.72 1.61
CA ALA A 148 1.64 -14.19 1.80
C ALA A 148 2.76 -15.20 1.51
N GLY A 149 2.51 -16.50 1.75
CA GLY A 149 3.42 -17.59 1.42
C GLY A 149 3.75 -17.74 -0.08
N LYS A 150 2.96 -17.14 -0.96
CA LYS A 150 3.18 -17.14 -2.42
C LYS A 150 4.15 -16.03 -2.88
N ILE A 151 4.46 -15.07 -2.02
CA ILE A 151 5.44 -14.02 -2.29
C ILE A 151 6.83 -14.63 -2.04
N THR A 152 7.54 -14.97 -3.11
CA THR A 152 8.80 -15.73 -3.04
C THR A 152 10.04 -14.94 -3.48
N MET A 153 9.86 -13.76 -4.11
CA MET A 153 10.95 -12.88 -4.47
C MET A 153 11.51 -12.12 -3.26
N PRO A 154 12.76 -11.61 -3.32
CA PRO A 154 13.31 -10.76 -2.27
C PRO A 154 12.33 -9.66 -1.86
N THR A 155 12.08 -9.51 -0.56
CA THR A 155 11.03 -8.62 -0.06
C THR A 155 11.54 -7.73 1.09
N LEU A 156 11.36 -6.42 0.94
CA LEU A 156 11.59 -5.42 2.00
C LEU A 156 10.26 -4.89 2.52
N ILE A 157 10.10 -4.84 3.83
CA ILE A 157 8.98 -4.18 4.50
C ILE A 157 9.53 -3.04 5.36
N GLN A 158 9.02 -1.81 5.15
CA GLN A 158 9.40 -0.62 5.92
C GLN A 158 8.15 0.03 6.52
N TYR A 159 8.16 0.30 7.83
CA TYR A 159 7.01 0.91 8.50
C TYR A 159 7.41 1.73 9.72
N GLY A 160 6.57 2.68 10.10
CA GLY A 160 6.70 3.47 11.32
C GLY A 160 6.03 2.79 12.51
N THR A 161 6.66 2.83 13.69
CA THR A 161 6.08 2.20 14.90
C THR A 161 4.87 2.97 15.45
N GLU A 162 4.70 4.25 15.07
CA GLU A 162 3.53 5.07 15.39
C GLU A 162 2.49 5.14 14.26
N ASP A 163 2.59 4.27 13.26
CA ASP A 163 1.54 4.11 12.26
C ASP A 163 0.28 3.52 12.92
N THR A 164 -0.74 4.35 13.08
CA THR A 164 -2.02 3.95 13.67
C THR A 164 -3.01 3.40 12.65
N SER A 165 -2.67 3.46 11.35
CA SER A 165 -3.57 3.06 10.27
C SER A 165 -3.52 1.56 10.03
N PHE A 166 -2.37 0.94 10.27
CA PHE A 166 -2.14 -0.46 10.00
C PHE A 166 -1.37 -1.14 11.14
N SER A 167 -1.62 -2.42 11.30
CA SER A 167 -0.94 -3.27 12.28
C SER A 167 -0.70 -4.67 11.69
N GLY A 168 0.12 -5.48 12.37
CA GLY A 168 0.36 -6.88 11.95
C GLY A 168 1.51 -7.04 10.95
N GLN A 169 2.33 -6.01 10.71
CA GLN A 169 3.46 -6.07 9.78
C GLN A 169 4.45 -7.21 10.11
N ASN A 170 4.69 -7.45 11.39
CA ASN A 170 5.56 -8.56 11.82
C ASN A 170 4.94 -9.94 11.55
N ASP A 171 3.61 -10.08 11.68
CA ASP A 171 2.91 -11.33 11.37
C ASP A 171 2.93 -11.59 9.87
N PHE A 172 2.68 -10.56 9.08
CA PHE A 172 2.80 -10.64 7.63
C PHE A 172 4.23 -10.99 7.19
N PHE A 173 5.25 -10.32 7.75
CA PHE A 173 6.65 -10.63 7.48
C PHE A 173 6.97 -12.10 7.73
N ARG A 174 6.47 -12.67 8.83
CA ARG A 174 6.64 -14.12 9.11
C ARG A 174 5.98 -14.99 8.06
N ALA A 175 4.79 -14.59 7.58
CA ALA A 175 4.00 -15.34 6.60
C ALA A 175 4.54 -15.26 5.16
N VAL A 176 5.27 -14.19 4.80
CA VAL A 176 5.91 -14.05 3.47
C VAL A 176 6.82 -15.23 3.18
N GLY A 177 6.62 -15.85 1.99
CA GLY A 177 7.32 -17.07 1.58
C GLY A 177 8.75 -16.88 1.09
N ALA A 178 9.20 -15.63 0.88
CA ALA A 178 10.55 -15.32 0.45
C ALA A 178 11.59 -15.80 1.49
N SER A 179 12.64 -16.46 1.02
CA SER A 179 13.81 -16.82 1.85
C SER A 179 14.67 -15.59 2.15
N ASP A 180 14.73 -14.65 1.21
CA ASP A 180 15.38 -13.35 1.35
C ASP A 180 14.32 -12.30 1.65
N LYS A 181 14.18 -11.94 2.91
CA LYS A 181 13.22 -10.93 3.35
C LYS A 181 13.75 -10.11 4.52
N THR A 182 13.50 -8.82 4.47
CA THR A 182 13.95 -7.85 5.46
C THR A 182 12.77 -7.03 5.97
N ILE A 183 12.71 -6.78 7.27
CA ILE A 183 11.76 -5.84 7.86
C ILE A 183 12.51 -4.74 8.61
N LYS A 184 12.12 -3.48 8.39
CA LYS A 184 12.65 -2.29 9.05
C LYS A 184 11.53 -1.55 9.76
N ALA A 185 11.56 -1.58 11.07
CA ALA A 185 10.69 -0.78 11.93
C ALA A 185 11.42 0.53 12.30
N TYR A 186 10.79 1.67 12.08
CA TYR A 186 11.34 2.97 12.41
C TYR A 186 10.62 3.52 13.63
N GLU A 187 11.35 3.57 14.74
CA GLU A 187 10.81 4.02 16.01
C GLU A 187 10.33 5.46 15.95
N GLY A 188 9.10 5.69 16.39
CA GLY A 188 8.46 6.99 16.42
C GLY A 188 8.00 7.52 15.05
N PHE A 189 8.22 6.82 13.93
CA PHE A 189 7.73 7.27 12.62
C PHE A 189 6.24 6.95 12.47
N ARG A 190 5.55 7.79 11.70
CA ARG A 190 4.17 7.59 11.30
C ARG A 190 4.07 6.80 9.99
N HIS A 191 2.96 6.92 9.30
CA HIS A 191 2.60 6.10 8.14
C HIS A 191 3.56 6.24 6.96
N GLU A 192 3.94 7.46 6.60
CA GLU A 192 4.78 7.76 5.43
C GLU A 192 6.25 7.87 5.80
N VAL A 193 6.93 6.75 5.96
CA VAL A 193 8.34 6.70 6.42
C VAL A 193 9.30 7.50 5.54
N TYR A 194 8.97 7.71 4.26
CA TYR A 194 9.78 8.50 3.32
C TYR A 194 9.46 9.99 3.33
N ASN A 195 8.44 10.40 4.06
CA ASN A 195 8.00 11.79 4.21
C ASN A 195 8.05 12.26 5.68
N GLU A 196 8.80 11.58 6.51
CA GLU A 196 9.06 12.00 7.89
C GLU A 196 10.01 13.21 7.97
N LEU A 197 10.24 13.72 9.17
CA LEU A 197 11.20 14.79 9.43
C LEU A 197 12.55 14.51 8.73
N PRO A 198 13.25 15.53 8.20
CA PRO A 198 14.39 15.33 7.31
C PRO A 198 15.45 14.33 7.77
N PRO A 199 15.96 14.32 9.02
CA PRO A 199 16.93 13.32 9.47
C PRO A 199 16.36 11.90 9.50
N ALA A 200 15.10 11.77 9.89
CA ALA A 200 14.38 10.51 9.96
C ALA A 200 14.14 9.93 8.55
N ARG A 201 13.61 10.75 7.65
CA ARG A 201 13.41 10.43 6.23
C ARG A 201 14.69 9.96 5.55
N ALA A 202 15.80 10.67 5.78
CA ALA A 202 17.09 10.32 5.17
C ALA A 202 17.53 8.89 5.55
N ARG A 203 17.28 8.48 6.81
CA ARG A 203 17.57 7.11 7.28
C ARG A 203 16.73 6.07 6.53
N ALA A 204 15.40 6.28 6.41
CA ALA A 204 14.52 5.34 5.73
C ALA A 204 14.88 5.18 4.24
N LEU A 205 15.23 6.29 3.57
CA LEU A 205 15.68 6.28 2.17
C LEU A 205 17.05 5.63 2.01
N ALA A 206 17.99 5.84 2.92
CA ALA A 206 19.30 5.19 2.89
C ALA A 206 19.17 3.66 3.04
N ASP A 207 18.31 3.20 3.96
CA ASP A 207 18.00 1.78 4.11
C ASP A 207 17.37 1.18 2.84
N LEU A 208 16.46 1.91 2.19
CA LEU A 208 15.84 1.50 0.93
C LEU A 208 16.90 1.39 -0.18
N HIS A 209 17.72 2.42 -0.39
CA HIS A 209 18.75 2.43 -1.43
C HIS A 209 19.77 1.30 -1.22
N ALA A 210 20.29 1.14 0.00
CA ALA A 210 21.23 0.07 0.30
C ALA A 210 20.63 -1.31 0.06
N TRP A 211 19.34 -1.49 0.35
CA TRP A 211 18.66 -2.75 0.09
C TRP A 211 18.49 -2.99 -1.42
N LEU A 212 18.06 -1.98 -2.20
CA LEU A 212 17.91 -2.08 -3.65
C LEU A 212 19.26 -2.38 -4.32
N ASP A 213 20.34 -1.69 -3.94
CA ASP A 213 21.69 -1.90 -4.50
C ASP A 213 22.19 -3.33 -4.29
N ASN A 214 21.82 -3.95 -3.18
CA ASN A 214 22.18 -5.36 -2.91
C ASN A 214 21.35 -6.38 -3.72
N HIS A 215 20.33 -5.93 -4.44
CA HIS A 215 19.43 -6.80 -5.21
C HIS A 215 19.41 -6.47 -6.72
N LEU A 216 20.32 -5.59 -7.20
CA LEU A 216 20.52 -5.28 -8.60
C LEU A 216 21.01 -6.47 -9.46
#